data_42ddd534ad833401606be1a83f40b2fc
#
_entry.id   42ddd534ad833401606be1a83f40b2fc
#
_cell.length_a   1.000
_cell.length_b   1.000
_cell.length_c   1.000
_cell.angle_alpha   90.00
_cell.angle_beta   90.00
_cell.angle_gamma   90.00
#
_symmetry.space_group_name_H-M   'P 1'
#
loop_
_entity.id
_entity.type
_entity.pdbx_description
1 polymer ?
#
loop_
_entity_poly.entity_id
_entity_poly.type
_entity_poly.pdbx_seq_one_letter_code
_entity_poly.pdbx_strand_id
1 'polypeptide(L)'
;MYSYQTFSGDDPSTEKLERFDPLFYEGSPSAWSTGSKSSMVFINSNVNAHQISLRITPTERDTLTLRYAYINANELRSPVQFGQATRVVDANGVPNPIAGVTAKHLADDIFIEYNRVLNPNTYLTAGFSMSFPGPGANSAVKASAPIWTGGFVNVVVNF
;
A
#
# COMPACT_ATOMS: atom_id res chain seq x y z
N MET A 1 12.60 -13.05 -1.05
CA MET A 1 12.78 -12.10 -2.16
C MET A 1 12.81 -10.70 -1.59
N TYR A 2 13.69 -9.83 -2.11
CA TYR A 2 13.69 -8.39 -1.83
C TYR A 2 13.24 -7.65 -3.09
N SER A 3 12.48 -6.57 -2.92
CA SER A 3 12.11 -5.65 -4.00
C SER A 3 12.16 -4.20 -3.51
N TYR A 4 12.47 -3.31 -4.44
CA TYR A 4 12.46 -1.87 -4.24
C TYR A 4 11.57 -1.24 -5.30
N GLN A 5 10.72 -0.31 -4.90
CA GLN A 5 9.86 0.47 -5.78
C GLN A 5 9.97 1.94 -5.41
N THR A 6 9.95 2.81 -6.41
CA THR A 6 9.96 4.26 -6.19
C THR A 6 9.09 4.97 -7.20
N PHE A 7 8.37 5.99 -6.74
CA PHE A 7 7.52 6.87 -7.52
C PHE A 7 7.80 8.30 -7.11
N SER A 8 8.22 9.13 -8.04
CA SER A 8 8.68 10.49 -7.75
C SER A 8 7.65 11.31 -6.96
N GLY A 9 8.16 12.16 -6.09
CA GLY A 9 7.45 13.29 -5.50
C GLY A 9 7.66 14.55 -6.35
N ASP A 10 7.01 15.62 -5.93
CA ASP A 10 7.18 16.95 -6.51
C ASP A 10 8.20 17.71 -5.67
N ASP A 11 9.26 18.20 -6.30
CA ASP A 11 10.24 19.04 -5.60
C ASP A 11 9.69 20.46 -5.47
N PRO A 12 9.35 20.91 -4.25
CA PRO A 12 8.76 22.25 -4.05
C PRO A 12 9.73 23.41 -4.30
N SER A 13 10.98 23.13 -4.61
CA SER A 13 11.99 24.13 -4.98
C SER A 13 12.02 24.44 -6.48
N THR A 14 11.32 23.65 -7.29
CA THR A 14 11.24 23.84 -8.75
C THR A 14 9.86 24.36 -9.16
N GLU A 15 9.79 25.01 -10.33
CA GLU A 15 8.51 25.42 -10.94
C GLU A 15 7.89 24.30 -11.81
N LYS A 16 8.50 23.11 -11.83
CA LYS A 16 8.06 21.97 -12.65
C LYS A 16 7.28 20.99 -11.81
N LEU A 17 6.20 20.46 -12.34
CA LEU A 17 5.50 19.32 -11.75
C LEU A 17 6.28 18.03 -12.07
N GLU A 18 6.98 17.49 -11.09
CA GLU A 18 7.87 16.32 -11.23
C GLU A 18 7.29 15.04 -10.61
N ARG A 19 6.14 15.17 -9.96
CA ARG A 19 5.46 14.06 -9.31
C ARG A 19 4.94 13.06 -10.34
N PHE A 20 5.19 11.78 -10.08
CA PHE A 20 4.50 10.71 -10.82
C PHE A 20 2.99 10.80 -10.58
N ASP A 21 2.23 10.93 -11.66
CA ASP A 21 0.77 10.98 -11.61
C ASP A 21 0.21 9.64 -12.09
N PRO A 22 -0.44 8.87 -11.19
CA PRO A 22 -1.02 7.58 -11.54
C PRO A 22 -2.40 7.74 -12.22
N LEU A 23 -2.49 8.51 -13.32
CA LEU A 23 -3.74 8.77 -14.07
C LEU A 23 -4.53 7.50 -14.40
N PHE A 24 -3.83 6.39 -14.63
CA PHE A 24 -4.42 5.08 -14.95
C PHE A 24 -4.28 4.07 -13.82
N TYR A 25 -4.15 4.54 -12.59
CA TYR A 25 -4.11 3.65 -11.45
C TYR A 25 -5.48 3.00 -11.24
N GLU A 26 -5.58 1.75 -11.65
CA GLU A 26 -6.71 0.92 -11.28
C GLU A 26 -6.60 0.56 -9.79
N GLY A 27 -7.34 1.28 -8.95
CA GLY A 27 -7.50 0.97 -7.54
C GLY A 27 -8.32 -0.30 -7.32
N SER A 28 -8.17 -1.31 -8.18
CA SER A 28 -8.92 -2.55 -8.07
C SER A 28 -8.34 -3.43 -6.95
N PRO A 29 -9.16 -4.21 -6.25
CA PRO A 29 -8.69 -5.22 -5.29
C PRO A 29 -7.69 -6.21 -5.89
N SER A 30 -7.77 -6.49 -7.19
CA SER A 30 -6.80 -7.33 -7.92
C SER A 30 -5.39 -6.76 -7.89
N ALA A 31 -5.26 -5.45 -7.82
CA ALA A 31 -3.99 -4.79 -7.63
C ALA A 31 -3.36 -5.09 -6.25
N TRP A 32 -4.13 -5.48 -5.26
CA TRP A 32 -3.65 -5.98 -3.97
C TRP A 32 -3.22 -7.44 -4.06
N SER A 33 -3.98 -8.24 -4.81
CA SER A 33 -3.72 -9.67 -4.96
C SER A 33 -2.45 -9.97 -5.76
N THR A 34 -2.01 -9.07 -6.63
CA THR A 34 -0.79 -9.27 -7.42
C THR A 34 0.49 -9.10 -6.60
N GLY A 35 0.39 -8.70 -5.35
CA GLY A 35 1.50 -8.69 -4.42
C GLY A 35 2.62 -7.70 -4.72
N SER A 36 2.44 -6.84 -5.69
CA SER A 36 3.42 -5.81 -6.06
C SER A 36 3.23 -4.50 -5.31
N LYS A 37 2.32 -4.46 -4.37
CA LYS A 37 1.96 -3.21 -3.71
C LYS A 37 2.90 -2.91 -2.57
N SER A 38 3.41 -1.71 -2.57
CA SER A 38 4.13 -1.15 -1.45
C SER A 38 3.23 -1.06 -0.22
N SER A 39 1.92 -0.85 -0.43
CA SER A 39 0.96 -0.73 0.65
C SER A 39 -0.48 -0.81 0.11
N MET A 40 -1.42 -1.22 0.96
CA MET A 40 -2.85 -1.04 0.72
C MET A 40 -3.29 0.42 0.91
N VAL A 41 -2.51 1.20 1.62
CA VAL A 41 -2.83 2.55 2.05
C VAL A 41 -2.31 3.58 1.07
N PHE A 42 -1.08 3.41 0.55
CA PHE A 42 -0.42 4.40 -0.28
C PHE A 42 -0.57 4.08 -1.77
N ILE A 43 -0.87 5.10 -2.56
CA ILE A 43 -0.87 5.04 -4.02
C ILE A 43 0.53 5.43 -4.54
N ASN A 44 0.85 4.99 -5.74
CA ASN A 44 2.11 5.22 -6.43
C ASN A 44 2.36 6.70 -6.74
N SER A 45 2.65 7.50 -5.73
CA SER A 45 2.99 8.92 -5.86
C SER A 45 3.74 9.39 -4.63
N ASN A 46 4.91 9.97 -4.82
CA ASN A 46 5.81 10.42 -3.75
C ASN A 46 6.14 9.33 -2.73
N VAL A 47 6.36 8.10 -3.20
CA VAL A 47 6.57 6.93 -2.33
C VAL A 47 7.76 6.13 -2.82
N ASN A 48 8.61 5.69 -1.90
CA ASN A 48 9.52 4.58 -2.11
C ASN A 48 9.28 3.49 -1.05
N ALA A 49 9.45 2.24 -1.45
CA ALA A 49 9.24 1.11 -0.57
C ALA A 49 10.34 0.07 -0.74
N HIS A 50 10.90 -0.34 0.40
CA HIS A 50 11.75 -1.50 0.53
C HIS A 50 10.91 -2.66 1.04
N GLN A 51 10.83 -3.74 0.27
CA GLN A 51 9.96 -4.87 0.61
C GLN A 51 10.77 -6.15 0.70
N ILE A 52 10.48 -6.93 1.73
CA ILE A 52 10.97 -8.30 1.89
C ILE A 52 9.77 -9.24 1.86
N SER A 53 9.88 -10.35 1.11
CA SER A 53 8.84 -11.36 1.08
C SER A 53 9.41 -12.76 1.27
N LEU A 54 8.65 -13.56 2.00
CA LEU A 54 8.86 -15.00 2.19
C LEU A 54 7.66 -15.73 1.61
N ARG A 55 7.93 -16.66 0.70
CA ARG A 55 6.92 -17.55 0.12
C ARG A 55 7.17 -18.97 0.59
N ILE A 56 6.14 -19.62 1.09
CA ILE A 56 6.15 -21.00 1.59
C ILE A 56 5.08 -21.76 0.83
N THR A 57 5.38 -22.98 0.40
CA THR A 57 4.45 -23.89 -0.28
C THR A 57 4.30 -25.16 0.56
N PRO A 58 3.44 -25.16 1.59
CA PRO A 58 3.28 -26.31 2.49
C PRO A 58 2.80 -27.56 1.79
N THR A 59 2.00 -27.40 0.74
CA THR A 59 1.56 -28.49 -0.17
C THR A 59 1.63 -28.02 -1.61
N GLU A 60 1.44 -28.93 -2.57
CA GLU A 60 1.39 -28.59 -4.00
C GLU A 60 0.23 -27.64 -4.35
N ARG A 61 -0.78 -27.56 -3.50
CA ARG A 61 -1.99 -26.77 -3.71
C ARG A 61 -2.03 -25.48 -2.89
N ASP A 62 -1.15 -25.34 -1.90
CA ASP A 62 -1.17 -24.24 -0.94
C ASP A 62 0.08 -23.38 -1.08
N THR A 63 -0.11 -22.09 -1.08
CA THR A 63 0.98 -21.10 -1.02
C THR A 63 0.65 -20.06 0.03
N LEU A 64 1.58 -19.82 0.94
CA LEU A 64 1.55 -18.73 1.91
C LEU A 64 2.65 -17.73 1.58
N THR A 65 2.30 -16.47 1.45
CA THR A 65 3.25 -15.37 1.24
C THR A 65 3.16 -14.39 2.40
N LEU A 66 4.29 -14.13 3.03
CA LEU A 66 4.45 -13.10 4.05
C LEU A 66 5.26 -11.96 3.43
N ARG A 67 4.84 -10.70 3.64
CA ARG A 67 5.55 -9.52 3.18
C ARG A 67 5.66 -8.51 4.30
N TYR A 68 6.79 -7.85 4.33
CA TYR A 68 7.02 -6.65 5.11
C TYR A 68 7.53 -5.57 4.18
N ALA A 69 7.00 -4.37 4.29
CA ALA A 69 7.45 -3.22 3.53
C ALA A 69 7.72 -2.02 4.46
N TYR A 70 8.88 -1.42 4.27
CA TYR A 70 9.29 -0.14 4.86
C TYR A 70 9.05 0.97 3.84
N ILE A 71 8.17 1.92 4.13
CA ILE A 71 7.63 2.87 3.17
C ILE A 71 8.02 4.28 3.56
N ASN A 72 8.63 5.01 2.62
CA ASN A 72 9.05 6.39 2.80
C ASN A 72 8.48 7.30 1.70
N ALA A 73 8.43 8.60 2.00
CA ALA A 73 8.28 9.63 0.98
C ALA A 73 9.63 9.90 0.30
N ASN A 74 9.60 10.19 -1.00
CA ASN A 74 10.78 10.65 -1.73
C ASN A 74 11.08 12.11 -1.39
N GLU A 75 10.07 12.99 -1.53
CA GLU A 75 10.20 14.41 -1.31
C GLU A 75 9.39 14.89 -0.10
N LEU A 76 10.03 15.73 0.72
CA LEU A 76 9.35 16.46 1.78
C LEU A 76 8.55 17.62 1.18
N ARG A 77 7.49 18.02 1.87
CA ARG A 77 6.54 19.09 1.45
C ARG A 77 5.75 18.74 0.19
N SER A 78 5.98 17.58 -0.41
CA SER A 78 5.18 17.01 -1.48
C SER A 78 4.07 16.13 -0.89
N PRO A 79 2.85 16.15 -1.43
CA PRO A 79 1.77 15.32 -0.92
C PRO A 79 1.99 13.83 -1.27
N VAL A 80 1.50 12.95 -0.41
CA VAL A 80 1.31 11.54 -0.69
C VAL A 80 -0.15 11.28 -1.04
N GLN A 81 -0.43 10.20 -1.77
CA GLN A 81 -1.79 9.78 -2.05
C GLN A 81 -2.13 8.53 -1.24
N PHE A 82 -3.34 8.53 -0.67
CA PHE A 82 -3.86 7.40 0.06
C PHE A 82 -4.82 6.58 -0.81
N GLY A 83 -4.84 5.27 -0.62
CA GLY A 83 -5.74 4.36 -1.29
C GLY A 83 -7.21 4.63 -0.95
N GLN A 84 -8.13 4.16 -1.78
CA GLN A 84 -9.57 4.38 -1.61
C GLN A 84 -10.13 3.80 -0.30
N ALA A 85 -9.46 2.79 0.28
CA ALA A 85 -9.84 2.20 1.55
C ALA A 85 -9.52 3.09 2.76
N THR A 86 -8.75 4.16 2.56
CA THR A 86 -8.30 5.05 3.62
C THR A 86 -9.15 6.30 3.66
N ARG A 87 -9.78 6.55 4.81
CA ARG A 87 -10.44 7.83 5.09
C ARG A 87 -9.52 8.73 5.87
N VAL A 88 -9.36 9.95 5.38
CA VAL A 88 -8.67 11.03 6.09
C VAL A 88 -9.72 12.02 6.56
N VAL A 89 -10.03 11.98 7.83
CA VAL A 89 -11.01 12.85 8.47
C VAL A 89 -10.41 13.45 9.75
N ASP A 90 -10.86 14.64 10.13
CA ASP A 90 -10.54 15.23 11.42
C ASP A 90 -11.32 14.56 12.58
N ALA A 91 -11.11 15.05 13.80
CA ALA A 91 -11.80 14.55 15.00
C ALA A 91 -13.35 14.69 14.92
N ASN A 92 -13.86 15.56 14.05
CA ASN A 92 -15.30 15.77 13.84
C ASN A 92 -15.86 14.99 12.63
N GLY A 93 -15.01 14.17 11.99
CA GLY A 93 -15.40 13.41 10.81
C GLY A 93 -15.40 14.22 9.50
N VAL A 94 -14.85 15.44 9.51
CA VAL A 94 -14.74 16.28 8.31
C VAL A 94 -13.53 15.86 7.50
N PRO A 95 -13.63 15.73 6.17
CA PRO A 95 -12.50 15.39 5.31
C PRO A 95 -11.36 16.41 5.46
N ASN A 96 -10.17 15.92 5.78
CA ASN A 96 -8.97 16.74 5.92
C ASN A 96 -8.24 16.83 4.57
N PRO A 97 -7.83 18.00 4.10
CA PRO A 97 -6.95 18.10 2.96
C PRO A 97 -5.60 17.43 3.28
N ILE A 98 -5.13 16.58 2.38
CA ILE A 98 -3.83 15.95 2.51
C ILE A 98 -2.76 17.03 2.32
N ALA A 99 -1.92 17.21 3.33
CA ALA A 99 -0.80 18.14 3.27
C ALA A 99 0.46 17.43 2.75
N GLY A 100 1.45 18.23 2.36
CA GLY A 100 2.79 17.72 2.11
C GLY A 100 3.40 17.12 3.38
N VAL A 101 4.15 16.03 3.21
CA VAL A 101 4.78 15.35 4.35
C VAL A 101 5.95 16.14 4.92
N THR A 102 6.14 16.12 6.23
CA THR A 102 7.26 16.77 6.92
C THR A 102 8.30 15.79 7.46
N ALA A 103 8.03 14.49 7.36
CA ALA A 103 8.96 13.43 7.70
C ALA A 103 8.91 12.33 6.62
N LYS A 104 10.06 11.68 6.36
CA LYS A 104 10.15 10.72 5.26
C LYS A 104 9.45 9.41 5.57
N HIS A 105 9.59 8.85 6.77
CA HIS A 105 9.00 7.56 7.11
C HIS A 105 7.47 7.63 7.13
N LEU A 106 6.82 6.93 6.19
CA LEU A 106 5.38 6.92 6.02
C LEU A 106 4.72 5.80 6.81
N ALA A 107 5.21 4.58 6.68
CA ALA A 107 4.63 3.43 7.37
C ALA A 107 5.53 2.19 7.30
N ASP A 108 5.22 1.24 8.19
CA ASP A 108 5.62 -0.15 8.12
C ASP A 108 4.40 -0.99 7.78
N ASP A 109 4.45 -1.79 6.70
CA ASP A 109 3.36 -2.63 6.28
C ASP A 109 3.68 -4.10 6.44
N ILE A 110 2.72 -4.85 6.98
CA ILE A 110 2.74 -6.31 7.01
C ILE A 110 1.58 -6.82 6.17
N PHE A 111 1.85 -7.77 5.28
CA PHE A 111 0.85 -8.41 4.46
C PHE A 111 1.02 -9.93 4.45
N ILE A 112 -0.08 -10.63 4.63
CA ILE A 112 -0.16 -12.09 4.59
C ILE A 112 -1.14 -12.46 3.48
N GLU A 113 -0.72 -13.34 2.57
CA GLU A 113 -1.55 -13.84 1.49
C GLU A 113 -1.51 -15.37 1.47
N TYR A 114 -2.67 -15.98 1.41
CA TYR A 114 -2.85 -17.41 1.26
C TYR A 114 -3.55 -17.69 -0.07
N ASN A 115 -2.95 -18.57 -0.86
CA ASN A 115 -3.50 -19.06 -2.12
C ASN A 115 -3.69 -20.57 -2.04
N ARG A 116 -4.83 -21.08 -2.51
CA ARG A 116 -5.13 -22.50 -2.60
C ARG A 116 -5.79 -22.86 -3.92
N VAL A 117 -5.28 -23.91 -4.55
CA VAL A 117 -5.93 -24.59 -5.69
C VAL A 117 -6.95 -25.56 -5.13
N LEU A 118 -8.24 -25.21 -5.20
CA LEU A 118 -9.33 -26.08 -4.74
C LEU A 118 -9.54 -27.25 -5.70
N ASN A 119 -9.55 -26.96 -7.01
CA ASN A 119 -9.59 -27.94 -8.10
C ASN A 119 -8.96 -27.29 -9.36
N PRO A 120 -8.79 -28.00 -10.49
CA PRO A 120 -8.14 -27.45 -11.69
C PRO A 120 -8.71 -26.13 -12.20
N ASN A 121 -9.97 -25.85 -11.91
CA ASN A 121 -10.67 -24.68 -12.40
C ASN A 121 -11.04 -23.67 -11.29
N THR A 122 -10.72 -23.96 -10.03
CA THR A 122 -11.14 -23.11 -8.90
C THR A 122 -9.98 -22.75 -7.99
N TYR A 123 -9.79 -21.48 -7.79
CA TYR A 123 -8.68 -20.90 -7.00
C TYR A 123 -9.24 -20.01 -5.90
N LEU A 124 -8.73 -20.17 -4.69
CA LEU A 124 -9.02 -19.33 -3.53
C LEU A 124 -7.80 -18.47 -3.23
N THR A 125 -8.02 -17.17 -3.05
CA THR A 125 -7.00 -16.25 -2.51
C THR A 125 -7.59 -15.51 -1.34
N ALA A 126 -6.89 -15.48 -0.22
CA ALA A 126 -7.24 -14.67 0.94
C ALA A 126 -6.04 -13.83 1.36
N GLY A 127 -6.26 -12.59 1.75
CA GLY A 127 -5.18 -11.70 2.18
C GLY A 127 -5.61 -10.85 3.36
N PHE A 128 -4.62 -10.50 4.20
CA PHE A 128 -4.78 -9.59 5.32
C PHE A 128 -3.56 -8.67 5.42
N SER A 129 -3.79 -7.40 5.67
CA SER A 129 -2.76 -6.38 5.79
C SER A 129 -2.94 -5.55 7.04
N MET A 130 -1.81 -5.13 7.60
CA MET A 130 -1.72 -4.13 8.67
C MET A 130 -0.69 -3.08 8.25
N SER A 131 -1.05 -1.81 8.34
CA SER A 131 -0.16 -0.68 8.11
C SER A 131 0.00 0.12 9.40
N PHE A 132 1.23 0.31 9.84
CA PHE A 132 1.61 1.05 11.04
C PHE A 132 2.11 2.44 10.62
N PRO A 133 1.29 3.50 10.77
CA PRO A 133 1.65 4.83 10.31
C PRO A 133 2.86 5.40 11.03
N GLY A 134 3.81 5.91 10.25
CA GLY A 134 4.98 6.64 10.73
C GLY A 134 4.75 8.15 10.83
N PRO A 135 5.78 8.91 11.25
CA PRO A 135 5.70 10.36 11.38
C PRO A 135 5.32 11.08 10.06
N GLY A 136 5.71 10.52 8.90
CA GLY A 136 5.35 11.10 7.59
C GLY A 136 3.85 11.01 7.32
N ALA A 137 3.23 9.86 7.55
CA ALA A 137 1.78 9.71 7.41
C ALA A 137 1.03 10.62 8.39
N ASN A 138 1.47 10.66 9.65
CA ASN A 138 0.88 11.54 10.67
C ASN A 138 0.94 13.02 10.26
N SER A 139 2.05 13.45 9.65
CA SER A 139 2.20 14.82 9.17
C SER A 139 1.27 15.14 8.00
N ALA A 140 1.06 14.18 7.08
CA ALA A 140 0.16 14.35 5.94
C ALA A 140 -1.30 14.50 6.36
N VAL A 141 -1.74 13.71 7.35
CA VAL A 141 -3.12 13.75 7.87
C VAL A 141 -3.30 14.78 9.00
N LYS A 142 -2.22 15.42 9.44
CA LYS A 142 -2.20 16.41 10.56
C LYS A 142 -2.78 15.86 11.87
N ALA A 143 -2.67 14.56 12.08
CA ALA A 143 -3.16 13.87 13.26
C ALA A 143 -2.37 12.58 13.51
N SER A 144 -2.51 11.98 14.68
CA SER A 144 -2.03 10.62 14.92
C SER A 144 -2.95 9.65 14.16
N ALA A 145 -2.43 9.05 13.09
CA ALA A 145 -3.17 8.06 12.33
C ALA A 145 -3.24 6.74 13.13
N PRO A 146 -4.40 6.07 13.16
CA PRO A 146 -4.52 4.74 13.74
C PRO A 146 -3.80 3.70 12.87
N ILE A 147 -3.60 2.50 13.41
CA ILE A 147 -3.20 1.35 12.59
C ILE A 147 -4.31 1.06 11.59
N TRP A 148 -3.96 0.98 10.31
CA TRP A 148 -4.88 0.59 9.26
C TRP A 148 -4.82 -0.91 9.03
N THR A 149 -5.99 -1.54 8.94
CA THR A 149 -6.11 -2.96 8.66
C THR A 149 -7.08 -3.19 7.52
N GLY A 150 -6.84 -4.23 6.75
CA GLY A 150 -7.73 -4.62 5.67
C GLY A 150 -7.50 -6.07 5.26
N GLY A 151 -8.49 -6.66 4.63
CA GLY A 151 -8.39 -8.02 4.14
C GLY A 151 -9.40 -8.31 3.06
N PHE A 152 -9.18 -9.41 2.35
CA PHE A 152 -10.06 -9.86 1.29
C PHE A 152 -10.06 -11.38 1.17
N VAL A 153 -11.13 -11.91 0.61
CA VAL A 153 -11.22 -13.28 0.12
C VAL A 153 -11.73 -13.22 -1.31
N ASN A 154 -11.06 -13.90 -2.20
CA ASN A 154 -11.41 -13.98 -3.62
C ASN A 154 -11.45 -15.44 -4.05
N VAL A 155 -12.48 -15.79 -4.80
CA VAL A 155 -12.62 -17.11 -5.44
C VAL A 155 -12.76 -16.88 -6.93
N VAL A 156 -11.88 -17.52 -7.70
CA VAL A 156 -11.90 -17.50 -9.17
C VAL A 156 -12.29 -18.88 -9.68
N VAL A 157 -13.33 -18.93 -10.51
CA VAL A 157 -13.78 -20.16 -11.18
C VAL A 157 -13.66 -19.94 -12.68
N ASN A 158 -12.87 -20.79 -13.33
CA ASN A 158 -12.74 -20.85 -14.78
C ASN A 158 -13.62 -21.97 -15.33
N PHE A 159 -14.42 -21.68 -16.35
CA PHE A 159 -15.34 -22.66 -16.99
C PHE A 159 -15.26 -22.59 -18.50
#